data_6b5bd1e4fc2bf497404628fe0784fbef
#
_entry.id   6b5bd1e4fc2bf497404628fe0784fbef
#
_cell.length_a   1.000
_cell.length_b   1.000
_cell.length_c   1.000
_cell.angle_alpha   90.00
_cell.angle_beta   90.00
_cell.angle_gamma   90.00
#
_symmetry.space_group_name_H-M   'P 1'
#
loop_
_entity.id
_entity.type
_entity.pdbx_description
1 polymer ?
#
loop_
_entity_poly.entity_id
_entity_poly.type
_entity_poly.pdbx_seq_one_letter_code
_entity_poly.pdbx_strand_id
1 'polypeptide(L)' 'MKEYKVEVPQLGWRNRMQSFEDLINQYGREGWRVIHIAQNYTSVVFERDKNR' A
#
# COMPACT_ATOMS: atom_id res chain seq x y z
N MET A 1 6.33 1.82 18.72
CA MET A 1 6.76 2.78 17.70
C MET A 1 6.18 2.40 16.34
N LYS A 2 5.77 3.37 15.58
CA LYS A 2 5.18 3.12 14.26
C LYS A 2 6.20 3.36 13.17
N GLU A 3 6.07 2.61 12.10
CA GLU A 3 6.88 2.89 10.93
C GLU A 3 5.97 3.03 9.73
N TYR A 4 6.39 3.81 8.77
CA TYR A 4 5.56 4.17 7.63
C TYR A 4 6.27 3.88 6.33
N LYS A 5 5.49 3.57 5.32
CA LYS A 5 6.02 3.32 3.99
C LYS A 5 5.11 3.99 2.96
N VAL A 6 5.70 4.69 2.03
CA VAL A 6 4.96 5.32 0.95
C VAL A 6 5.29 4.59 -0.34
N GLU A 7 4.27 4.13 -1.04
CA GLU A 7 4.44 3.45 -2.31
C GLU A 7 3.74 4.20 -3.41
N VAL A 8 4.38 4.25 -4.56
CA VAL A 8 3.78 4.83 -5.76
C VAL A 8 3.63 3.69 -6.75
N PRO A 9 2.49 3.02 -6.77
CA PRO A 9 2.34 1.84 -7.60
C PRO A 9 2.32 2.17 -9.07
N GLN A 10 2.95 1.29 -9.85
CA GLN A 10 2.93 1.39 -11.31
C GLN A 10 1.75 0.59 -11.80
N LEU A 11 0.63 1.25 -11.94
CA LEU A 11 -0.61 0.56 -12.33
C LEU A 11 -0.76 0.62 -13.83
N GLY A 12 -1.00 -0.53 -14.43
CA GLY A 12 -1.20 -0.61 -15.86
C GLY A 12 -2.57 -0.11 -16.26
N TRP A 13 -2.83 -0.15 -17.56
CA TRP A 13 -4.11 0.27 -18.10
C TRP A 13 -5.22 -0.70 -17.71
N ARG A 14 -4.88 -1.98 -17.72
CA ARG A 14 -5.84 -3.01 -17.41
C ARG A 14 -5.64 -3.48 -15.99
N ASN A 15 -6.73 -3.89 -15.39
CA ASN A 15 -6.66 -4.51 -14.06
C ASN A 15 -5.99 -3.63 -13.03
N ARG A 16 -6.21 -2.32 -13.15
CA ARG A 16 -5.61 -1.40 -12.19
C ARG A 16 -6.05 -1.71 -10.77
N MET A 17 -7.34 -1.99 -10.62
CA MET A 17 -7.85 -2.30 -9.28
C MET A 17 -7.28 -3.61 -8.76
N GLN A 18 -7.12 -4.58 -9.65
CA GLN A 18 -6.54 -5.85 -9.24
C GLN A 18 -5.08 -5.68 -8.82
N SER A 19 -4.32 -4.92 -9.59
CA SER A 19 -2.93 -4.68 -9.25
C SER A 19 -2.80 -3.95 -7.92
N PHE A 20 -3.67 -2.99 -7.71
CA PHE A 20 -3.70 -2.21 -6.48
C PHE A 20 -4.04 -3.10 -5.29
N GLU A 21 -5.03 -3.96 -5.48
CA GLU A 21 -5.45 -4.89 -4.45
C GLU A 21 -4.32 -5.86 -4.11
N ASP A 22 -3.63 -6.34 -5.14
CA ASP A 22 -2.51 -7.27 -4.93
C ASP A 22 -1.42 -6.60 -4.11
N LEU A 23 -1.14 -5.33 -4.39
CA LEU A 23 -0.14 -4.59 -3.65
C LEU A 23 -0.52 -4.47 -2.18
N ILE A 24 -1.77 -4.11 -1.93
CA ILE A 24 -2.25 -3.96 -0.56
C ILE A 24 -2.17 -5.30 0.18
N ASN A 25 -2.57 -6.37 -0.50
CA ASN A 25 -2.55 -7.68 0.12
C ASN A 25 -1.13 -8.15 0.38
N GLN A 26 -0.22 -7.84 -0.53
CA GLN A 26 1.17 -8.21 -0.35
C GLN A 26 1.73 -7.57 0.92
N TYR A 27 1.52 -6.28 1.08
CA TYR A 27 2.02 -5.60 2.27
C TYR A 27 1.23 -5.99 3.52
N GLY A 28 -0.05 -6.29 3.34
CA GLY A 28 -0.85 -6.77 4.47
C GLY A 28 -0.28 -8.03 5.08
N ARG A 29 0.24 -8.92 4.24
CA ARG A 29 0.85 -10.14 4.74
C ARG A 29 2.13 -9.87 5.51
N GLU A 30 2.72 -8.70 5.30
CA GLU A 30 3.93 -8.31 6.01
C GLU A 30 3.63 -7.46 7.25
N GLY A 31 2.36 -7.32 7.58
CA GLY A 31 1.97 -6.58 8.76
C GLY A 31 1.66 -5.11 8.53
N TRP A 32 1.71 -4.67 7.28
CA TRP A 32 1.40 -3.29 6.96
C TRP A 32 -0.10 -3.10 6.81
N ARG A 33 -0.57 -1.89 7.06
CA ARG A 33 -1.96 -1.56 6.78
C ARG A 33 -2.01 -0.21 6.10
N VAL A 34 -3.01 -0.04 5.26
CA VAL A 34 -3.19 1.20 4.51
C VAL A 34 -3.83 2.23 5.43
N ILE A 35 -3.24 3.41 5.49
CA ILE A 35 -3.83 4.50 6.27
C ILE A 35 -4.22 5.67 5.39
N HIS A 36 -3.76 5.70 4.15
CA HIS A 36 -4.11 6.78 3.25
C HIS A 36 -3.88 6.37 1.82
N ILE A 37 -4.80 6.74 0.95
CA ILE A 37 -4.67 6.53 -0.49
C ILE A 37 -4.86 7.89 -1.15
N ALA A 38 -3.87 8.29 -1.92
CA ALA A 38 -3.95 9.56 -2.61
C ALA A 38 -4.96 9.51 -3.74
N GLN A 39 -5.36 10.68 -4.18
CA GLN A 39 -6.30 10.82 -5.27
C GLN A 39 -5.80 10.08 -6.50
N ASN A 40 -6.71 9.39 -7.16
CA ASN A 40 -6.40 8.63 -8.38
C ASN A 40 -5.40 7.49 -8.13
N TYR A 41 -5.28 7.08 -6.88
CA TYR A 41 -4.40 5.96 -6.51
C TYR A 41 -2.96 6.22 -6.92
N THR A 42 -2.53 7.47 -6.83
CA THR A 42 -1.16 7.80 -7.22
C THR A 42 -0.15 7.41 -6.16
N SER A 43 -0.59 7.32 -4.91
CA SER A 43 0.30 6.86 -3.87
C SER A 43 -0.50 6.27 -2.72
N VAL A 44 0.15 5.42 -1.96
CA VAL A 44 -0.46 4.74 -0.83
C VAL A 44 0.49 4.85 0.34
N VAL A 45 -0.05 5.19 1.50
CA VAL A 45 0.75 5.24 2.72
C VAL A 45 0.36 4.07 3.60
N PHE A 46 1.35 3.30 3.99
CA PHE A 46 1.18 2.16 4.87
C PHE A 46 1.78 2.44 6.24
N GLU A 47 1.23 1.79 7.22
CA GLU A 47 1.69 1.91 8.59
C GLU A 47 1.80 0.53 9.19
N ARG A 48 2.79 0.33 10.03
CA ARG A 48 2.82 -0.89 10.84
C ARG A 48 3.59 -0.60 12.13
N ASP A 49 3.32 -1.43 13.12
CA ASP A 49 4.06 -1.33 14.37
C ASP A 49 5.44 -1.87 14.16
N LYS A 50 6.42 -1.09 14.58
CA LYS A 50 7.80 -1.52 14.50
C LYS A 50 8.12 -2.27 15.77
N ASN A 51 8.18 -3.56 15.66
CA ASN A 51 8.54 -4.42 16.77
C ASN A 51 10.00 -4.69 16.78
N ARG A 52 10.49 -4.78 17.97
CA ARG A 52 11.89 -5.04 18.04
C ARG A 52 12.26 -6.29 18.53
#